data_514ecf31b67c7cca1dc4f871088adb3e
#
_entry.id   514ecf31b67c7cca1dc4f871088adb3e
#
_cell.length_a   1.000
_cell.length_b   1.000
_cell.length_c   1.000
_cell.angle_alpha   90.00
_cell.angle_beta   90.00
_cell.angle_gamma   90.00
#
_symmetry.space_group_name_H-M   'P 1'
#
loop_
_entity.id
_entity.type
_entity.pdbx_description
1 polymer ?
#
loop_
_entity_poly.entity_id
_entity_poly.type
_entity_poly.pdbx_seq_one_letter_code
_entity_poly.pdbx_strand_id
1 'polypeptide(L)'
;MNIDTISALATPTGGAISIIRLSGPDSISIVNTIFSRDISQAKGNTLHYGEILDDNGETVDDVVVSIYRAPHSYTGEDCVEISCHGSAYIVQQILMLLEANGSRQAEPGEYTRRAYFYGKMDLSQAEAVADLIAATNRAQHDMAMSQLRGHFSKELNLLREKLLKLNSLLELELDFSDHEDLEFADRTELKNLANEIDKKIIHLADSFRTGNAMKNGIPVAIVGKTNVGKSTLLNALLHEDRAIVSNIHGTTRDTIEDTTTINGVTFRFIDTAGLRHTDDTIEQIGIDRALTTIERATIVLWVIDSQPSDSEMNEMLSRTTNKHLIIVANKSDINSTLAPYKSQTESSKSIDKNQVKSSKSPDKKQTESSKSAGKKQVECDNSQNNCYNFPCINISAKTGSGVPSLEQAIFNALSLPEISSSDVVVTNARHHNALMRAHNDLTVVITGLNTNLSADLLAEDLKSVIDDLSTISGQSRITPQETLNNIFSHFCIGK
;
A
#
# COMPACT_ATOMS: atom_id res chain seq x y z
N MET A 1 -17.32 9.66 -25.29
CA MET A 1 -17.14 10.60 -24.17
C MET A 1 -18.13 11.70 -24.33
N ASN A 2 -18.86 12.08 -23.28
CA ASN A 2 -19.58 13.32 -23.28
C ASN A 2 -18.54 14.45 -23.26
N ILE A 3 -18.55 15.28 -24.30
CA ILE A 3 -17.71 16.49 -24.41
C ILE A 3 -18.48 17.61 -23.71
N ASP A 4 -18.64 17.49 -22.40
CA ASP A 4 -19.34 18.45 -21.55
C ASP A 4 -18.37 19.12 -20.59
N THR A 5 -18.75 20.28 -20.07
CA THR A 5 -17.99 21.01 -19.06
C THR A 5 -18.49 20.65 -17.67
N ILE A 6 -17.60 20.24 -16.80
CA ILE A 6 -17.88 19.88 -15.41
C ILE A 6 -17.37 20.93 -14.43
N SER A 7 -18.07 21.06 -13.31
CA SER A 7 -17.67 21.93 -12.21
C SER A 7 -17.80 21.22 -10.86
N ALA A 8 -16.90 21.51 -9.92
CA ALA A 8 -16.98 21.03 -8.54
C ALA A 8 -16.11 21.84 -7.60
N LEU A 9 -16.46 21.77 -6.31
CA LEU A 9 -15.59 22.25 -5.23
C LEU A 9 -14.39 21.30 -5.09
N ALA A 10 -13.17 21.83 -5.20
CA ALA A 10 -11.92 21.08 -5.13
C ALA A 10 -11.28 21.05 -3.73
N THR A 11 -11.72 21.93 -2.81
CA THR A 11 -11.23 22.03 -1.43
C THR A 11 -12.29 21.55 -0.43
N PRO A 12 -11.92 21.14 0.79
CA PRO A 12 -12.89 20.93 1.87
C PRO A 12 -13.67 22.21 2.17
N THR A 13 -14.90 22.07 2.64
CA THR A 13 -15.74 23.20 3.10
C THR A 13 -15.25 23.75 4.43
N GLY A 14 -15.47 25.06 4.68
CA GLY A 14 -15.19 25.70 5.98
C GLY A 14 -13.78 26.24 6.17
N GLY A 15 -12.95 26.25 5.13
CA GLY A 15 -11.66 26.96 5.12
C GLY A 15 -11.83 28.46 4.89
N ALA A 16 -10.75 29.24 5.02
CA ALA A 16 -10.74 30.67 4.69
C ALA A 16 -10.90 30.90 3.18
N ILE A 17 -10.39 29.98 2.36
CA ILE A 17 -10.45 30.02 0.90
C ILE A 17 -10.99 28.68 0.40
N SER A 18 -11.83 28.76 -0.63
CA SER A 18 -12.32 27.61 -1.40
C SER A 18 -11.93 27.74 -2.86
N ILE A 19 -11.69 26.60 -3.51
CA ILE A 19 -11.37 26.53 -4.93
C ILE A 19 -12.47 25.72 -5.63
N ILE A 20 -13.14 26.35 -6.59
CA ILE A 20 -14.08 25.69 -7.49
C ILE A 20 -13.36 25.47 -8.82
N ARG A 21 -13.38 24.24 -9.31
CA ARG A 21 -12.70 23.84 -10.54
C ARG A 21 -13.72 23.54 -11.62
N LEU A 22 -13.43 24.04 -12.83
CA LEU A 22 -14.13 23.66 -14.07
C LEU A 22 -13.15 22.95 -15.00
N SER A 23 -13.65 22.01 -15.79
CA SER A 23 -12.88 21.36 -16.87
C SER A 23 -13.81 21.00 -18.03
N GLY A 24 -13.37 21.30 -19.24
CA GLY A 24 -14.12 21.02 -20.45
C GLY A 24 -14.03 22.16 -21.47
N PRO A 25 -14.58 21.97 -22.68
CA PRO A 25 -14.43 22.90 -23.79
C PRO A 25 -14.99 24.29 -23.51
N ASP A 26 -16.05 24.38 -22.71
CA ASP A 26 -16.74 25.65 -22.42
C ASP A 26 -16.35 26.26 -21.08
N SER A 27 -15.33 25.73 -20.38
CA SER A 27 -14.96 26.16 -19.02
C SER A 27 -14.64 27.66 -18.97
N ILE A 28 -13.93 28.19 -19.96
CA ILE A 28 -13.57 29.62 -19.99
C ILE A 28 -14.78 30.49 -20.39
N SER A 29 -15.57 30.06 -21.37
CA SER A 29 -16.76 30.81 -21.79
C SER A 29 -17.81 30.88 -20.69
N ILE A 30 -18.05 29.80 -19.96
CA ILE A 30 -18.97 29.73 -18.82
C ILE A 30 -18.54 30.72 -17.72
N VAL A 31 -17.26 30.68 -17.33
CA VAL A 31 -16.77 31.60 -16.30
C VAL A 31 -16.78 33.04 -16.78
N ASN A 32 -16.51 33.30 -18.07
CA ASN A 32 -16.55 34.63 -18.65
C ASN A 32 -17.90 35.29 -18.56
N THR A 33 -19.02 34.51 -18.51
CA THR A 33 -20.38 35.08 -18.39
C THR A 33 -20.68 35.63 -17.00
N ILE A 34 -20.07 35.09 -15.95
CA ILE A 34 -20.32 35.45 -14.54
C ILE A 34 -19.18 36.24 -13.92
N PHE A 35 -18.09 36.50 -14.65
CA PHE A 35 -16.90 37.19 -14.15
C PHE A 35 -16.87 38.62 -14.65
N SER A 36 -16.52 39.56 -13.79
CA SER A 36 -16.54 40.99 -14.08
C SER A 36 -15.55 41.49 -15.13
N ARG A 37 -14.64 40.62 -15.59
CA ARG A 37 -13.63 40.95 -16.62
C ARG A 37 -13.67 39.92 -17.76
N ASP A 38 -13.38 40.41 -18.97
CA ASP A 38 -13.24 39.53 -20.13
C ASP A 38 -11.97 38.68 -20.06
N ILE A 39 -12.16 37.36 -19.97
CA ILE A 39 -11.10 36.32 -19.94
C ILE A 39 -11.14 35.44 -21.19
N SER A 40 -11.96 35.71 -22.18
CA SER A 40 -12.15 34.89 -23.38
C SER A 40 -10.85 34.66 -24.15
N GLN A 41 -9.98 35.66 -24.22
CA GLN A 41 -8.69 35.63 -24.88
C GLN A 41 -7.50 35.48 -23.91
N ALA A 42 -7.77 35.20 -22.63
CA ALA A 42 -6.71 35.04 -21.65
C ALA A 42 -5.79 33.85 -21.99
N LYS A 43 -4.52 34.05 -21.78
CA LYS A 43 -3.48 33.01 -21.99
C LYS A 43 -3.57 31.96 -20.89
N GLY A 44 -3.17 30.72 -21.21
CA GLY A 44 -2.99 29.69 -20.16
C GLY A 44 -1.91 30.10 -19.15
N ASN A 45 -2.06 29.61 -17.91
CA ASN A 45 -1.21 29.89 -16.76
C ASN A 45 -1.22 31.37 -16.35
N THR A 46 -2.39 32.02 -16.42
CA THR A 46 -2.59 33.40 -15.97
C THR A 46 -3.63 33.48 -14.85
N LEU A 47 -3.48 34.50 -14.01
CA LEU A 47 -4.37 34.78 -12.89
C LEU A 47 -5.08 36.12 -13.14
N HIS A 48 -6.39 36.16 -12.87
CA HIS A 48 -7.24 37.35 -13.05
C HIS A 48 -8.02 37.63 -11.78
N TYR A 49 -7.78 38.79 -11.16
CA TYR A 49 -8.58 39.24 -10.03
C TYR A 49 -9.80 39.98 -10.54
N GLY A 50 -10.97 39.72 -9.94
CA GLY A 50 -12.23 40.37 -10.27
C GLY A 50 -13.36 39.84 -9.39
N GLU A 51 -14.60 40.11 -9.78
CA GLU A 51 -15.80 39.76 -9.04
C GLU A 51 -16.61 38.72 -9.79
N ILE A 52 -17.26 37.82 -9.06
CA ILE A 52 -18.34 36.97 -9.59
C ILE A 52 -19.64 37.75 -9.42
N LEU A 53 -20.39 37.88 -10.51
CA LEU A 53 -21.65 38.59 -10.57
C LEU A 53 -22.81 37.59 -10.72
N ASP A 54 -23.92 37.87 -10.03
CA ASP A 54 -25.17 37.13 -10.22
C ASP A 54 -25.95 37.63 -11.47
N ASP A 55 -27.11 37.01 -11.74
CA ASP A 55 -27.96 37.34 -12.88
C ASP A 55 -28.53 38.78 -12.81
N ASN A 56 -28.50 39.43 -11.64
CA ASN A 56 -28.91 40.82 -11.43
C ASN A 56 -27.73 41.82 -11.56
N GLY A 57 -26.51 41.30 -11.74
CA GLY A 57 -25.28 42.08 -11.75
C GLY A 57 -24.78 42.48 -10.36
N GLU A 58 -25.28 41.83 -9.30
CA GLU A 58 -24.79 42.02 -7.94
C GLU A 58 -23.56 41.14 -7.67
N THR A 59 -22.61 41.70 -6.91
CA THR A 59 -21.37 40.99 -6.57
C THR A 59 -21.65 39.87 -5.56
N VAL A 60 -21.34 38.63 -5.95
CA VAL A 60 -21.41 37.45 -5.07
C VAL A 60 -20.15 37.36 -4.23
N ASP A 61 -18.98 37.55 -4.83
CA ASP A 61 -17.66 37.47 -4.15
C ASP A 61 -16.54 38.08 -5.00
N ASP A 62 -15.51 38.59 -4.32
CA ASP A 62 -14.23 38.95 -4.91
C ASP A 62 -13.35 37.69 -5.05
N VAL A 63 -12.91 37.40 -6.28
CA VAL A 63 -12.24 36.11 -6.59
C VAL A 63 -10.95 36.30 -7.38
N VAL A 64 -10.14 35.25 -7.37
CA VAL A 64 -9.02 35.05 -8.29
C VAL A 64 -9.33 33.89 -9.21
N VAL A 65 -9.39 34.15 -10.51
CA VAL A 65 -9.63 33.15 -11.56
C VAL A 65 -8.30 32.74 -12.17
N SER A 66 -7.98 31.45 -12.12
CA SER A 66 -6.78 30.83 -12.74
C SER A 66 -7.18 30.12 -14.02
N ILE A 67 -6.48 30.37 -15.12
CA ILE A 67 -6.81 29.82 -16.43
C ILE A 67 -5.72 28.86 -16.90
N TYR A 68 -6.12 27.67 -17.32
CA TYR A 68 -5.26 26.66 -17.91
C TYR A 68 -5.83 26.25 -19.27
N ARG A 69 -5.02 26.35 -20.33
CA ARG A 69 -5.39 25.95 -21.68
C ARG A 69 -4.92 24.55 -21.99
N ALA A 70 -5.74 23.81 -22.70
CA ALA A 70 -5.36 22.51 -23.28
C ALA A 70 -4.08 22.62 -24.13
N PRO A 71 -3.20 21.63 -24.09
CA PRO A 71 -3.18 20.43 -23.24
C PRO A 71 -2.49 20.65 -21.88
N HIS A 72 -2.16 21.91 -21.50
CA HIS A 72 -1.36 22.25 -20.32
C HIS A 72 -2.22 22.50 -19.08
N SER A 73 -3.08 21.53 -18.75
CA SER A 73 -3.92 21.50 -17.56
C SER A 73 -3.83 20.14 -16.87
N TYR A 74 -4.48 19.98 -15.72
CA TYR A 74 -4.54 18.71 -15.02
C TYR A 74 -5.26 17.63 -15.83
N THR A 75 -6.41 17.94 -16.40
CA THR A 75 -7.20 17.00 -17.19
C THR A 75 -6.72 16.86 -18.65
N GLY A 76 -5.97 17.84 -19.16
CA GLY A 76 -5.64 17.97 -20.59
C GLY A 76 -6.66 18.77 -21.38
N GLU A 77 -7.79 19.17 -20.78
CA GLU A 77 -8.81 20.08 -21.34
C GLU A 77 -8.53 21.53 -20.94
N ASP A 78 -9.31 22.48 -21.48
CA ASP A 78 -9.36 23.83 -20.91
C ASP A 78 -9.92 23.74 -19.48
N CYS A 79 -9.20 24.34 -18.50
CA CYS A 79 -9.59 24.32 -17.10
C CYS A 79 -9.57 25.72 -16.53
N VAL A 80 -10.50 25.98 -15.61
CA VAL A 80 -10.56 27.22 -14.83
C VAL A 80 -10.67 26.87 -13.35
N GLU A 81 -9.90 27.55 -12.51
CA GLU A 81 -10.04 27.46 -11.06
C GLU A 81 -10.43 28.83 -10.51
N ILE A 82 -11.53 28.89 -9.76
CA ILE A 82 -12.04 30.09 -9.09
C ILE A 82 -11.71 29.97 -7.62
N SER A 83 -10.79 30.81 -7.14
CA SER A 83 -10.47 30.93 -5.71
C SER A 83 -11.37 31.99 -5.10
N CYS A 84 -12.30 31.59 -4.24
CA CYS A 84 -13.29 32.41 -3.56
C CYS A 84 -13.14 32.29 -2.04
N HIS A 85 -13.87 33.12 -1.28
CA HIS A 85 -13.97 32.97 0.16
C HIS A 85 -14.65 31.64 0.53
N GLY A 86 -14.18 30.98 1.59
CA GLY A 86 -14.60 29.61 1.98
C GLY A 86 -15.97 29.51 2.64
N SER A 87 -16.85 30.47 2.42
CA SER A 87 -18.25 30.44 2.86
C SER A 87 -19.05 29.40 2.08
N ALA A 88 -19.77 28.52 2.78
CA ALA A 88 -20.64 27.53 2.14
C ALA A 88 -21.71 28.21 1.24
N TYR A 89 -22.18 29.37 1.63
CA TYR A 89 -23.12 30.17 0.85
C TYR A 89 -22.52 30.65 -0.48
N ILE A 90 -21.31 31.24 -0.44
CA ILE A 90 -20.62 31.73 -1.64
C ILE A 90 -20.34 30.60 -2.59
N VAL A 91 -19.76 29.48 -2.09
CA VAL A 91 -19.47 28.29 -2.89
C VAL A 91 -20.73 27.76 -3.57
N GLN A 92 -21.85 27.68 -2.85
CA GLN A 92 -23.13 27.20 -3.40
C GLN A 92 -23.65 28.15 -4.48
N GLN A 93 -23.61 29.47 -4.26
CA GLN A 93 -24.06 30.46 -5.26
C GLN A 93 -23.23 30.38 -6.54
N ILE A 94 -21.88 30.30 -6.43
CA ILE A 94 -21.00 30.17 -7.60
C ILE A 94 -21.28 28.88 -8.37
N LEU A 95 -21.44 27.74 -7.69
CA LEU A 95 -21.77 26.47 -8.35
C LEU A 95 -23.10 26.53 -9.08
N MET A 96 -24.13 27.12 -8.47
CA MET A 96 -25.45 27.31 -9.11
C MET A 96 -25.37 28.20 -10.36
N LEU A 97 -24.58 29.30 -10.31
CA LEU A 97 -24.36 30.17 -11.46
C LEU A 97 -23.64 29.45 -12.59
N LEU A 98 -22.63 28.63 -12.27
CA LEU A 98 -21.91 27.83 -13.25
C LEU A 98 -22.80 26.78 -13.91
N GLU A 99 -23.66 26.11 -13.14
CA GLU A 99 -24.63 25.14 -13.65
C GLU A 99 -25.67 25.80 -14.55
N ALA A 100 -26.21 26.98 -14.14
CA ALA A 100 -27.14 27.75 -14.93
C ALA A 100 -26.54 28.19 -16.29
N ASN A 101 -25.24 28.42 -16.36
CA ASN A 101 -24.50 28.79 -17.57
C ASN A 101 -23.94 27.59 -18.36
N GLY A 102 -24.31 26.34 -18.01
CA GLY A 102 -24.07 25.15 -18.84
C GLY A 102 -23.00 24.21 -18.34
N SER A 103 -22.44 24.38 -17.15
CA SER A 103 -21.64 23.34 -16.53
C SER A 103 -22.53 22.27 -15.90
N ARG A 104 -21.97 21.07 -15.71
CA ARG A 104 -22.58 19.98 -14.94
C ARG A 104 -21.73 19.69 -13.69
N GLN A 105 -22.38 19.28 -12.60
CA GLN A 105 -21.63 18.81 -11.44
C GLN A 105 -20.77 17.58 -11.80
N ALA A 106 -19.52 17.59 -11.37
CA ALA A 106 -18.60 16.50 -11.59
C ALA A 106 -18.95 15.26 -10.74
N GLU A 107 -18.76 14.08 -11.31
CA GLU A 107 -18.79 12.81 -10.58
C GLU A 107 -17.52 12.64 -9.71
N PRO A 108 -17.54 11.75 -8.69
CA PRO A 108 -16.33 11.40 -7.96
C PRO A 108 -15.20 10.94 -8.89
N GLY A 109 -13.99 11.48 -8.73
CA GLY A 109 -12.83 11.15 -9.53
C GLY A 109 -12.89 11.54 -11.01
N GLU A 110 -13.89 12.31 -11.46
CA GLU A 110 -14.07 12.59 -12.87
C GLU A 110 -12.92 13.38 -13.50
N TYR A 111 -12.32 14.33 -12.78
CA TYR A 111 -11.16 15.08 -13.28
C TYR A 111 -9.95 14.15 -13.52
N THR A 112 -9.67 13.23 -12.60
CA THR A 112 -8.58 12.26 -12.76
C THR A 112 -8.90 11.24 -13.85
N ARG A 113 -10.18 10.82 -13.99
CA ARG A 113 -10.66 9.98 -15.09
C ARG A 113 -10.45 10.66 -16.45
N ARG A 114 -10.74 11.96 -16.57
CA ARG A 114 -10.47 12.74 -17.79
C ARG A 114 -8.98 12.87 -18.05
N ALA A 115 -8.16 13.12 -17.02
CA ALA A 115 -6.71 13.13 -17.16
C ALA A 115 -6.15 11.81 -17.69
N TYR A 116 -6.66 10.67 -17.23
CA TYR A 116 -6.33 9.34 -17.77
C TYR A 116 -6.73 9.22 -19.25
N PHE A 117 -7.95 9.59 -19.62
CA PHE A 117 -8.42 9.50 -21.00
C PHE A 117 -7.67 10.41 -21.98
N TYR A 118 -7.25 11.59 -21.51
CA TYR A 118 -6.41 12.50 -22.30
C TYR A 118 -4.91 12.15 -22.25
N GLY A 119 -4.54 10.99 -21.70
CA GLY A 119 -3.17 10.49 -21.69
C GLY A 119 -2.20 11.30 -20.83
N LYS A 120 -2.72 12.08 -19.84
CA LYS A 120 -1.90 12.84 -18.90
C LYS A 120 -1.24 11.91 -17.87
N MET A 121 -1.86 10.80 -17.60
CA MET A 121 -1.40 9.75 -16.69
C MET A 121 -2.00 8.39 -17.10
N ASP A 122 -1.36 7.31 -16.71
CA ASP A 122 -1.92 5.98 -16.84
C ASP A 122 -2.81 5.61 -15.63
N LEU A 123 -3.43 4.42 -15.67
CA LEU A 123 -4.38 4.00 -14.65
C LEU A 123 -3.70 3.80 -13.28
N SER A 124 -2.45 3.29 -13.25
CA SER A 124 -1.71 3.11 -12.00
C SER A 124 -1.32 4.46 -11.38
N GLN A 125 -0.99 5.46 -12.20
CA GLN A 125 -0.73 6.83 -11.74
C GLN A 125 -2.01 7.51 -11.25
N ALA A 126 -3.16 7.26 -11.91
CA ALA A 126 -4.44 7.76 -11.46
C ALA A 126 -4.79 7.24 -10.05
N GLU A 127 -4.63 5.94 -9.81
CA GLU A 127 -4.81 5.35 -8.47
C GLU A 127 -3.87 5.98 -7.44
N ALA A 128 -2.61 6.27 -7.82
CA ALA A 128 -1.64 6.90 -6.93
C ALA A 128 -2.03 8.33 -6.50
N VAL A 129 -2.85 9.05 -7.28
CA VAL A 129 -3.40 10.35 -6.86
C VAL A 129 -4.27 10.21 -5.61
N ALA A 130 -5.15 9.19 -5.57
CA ALA A 130 -5.98 8.93 -4.39
C ALA A 130 -5.12 8.52 -3.19
N ASP A 131 -4.14 7.65 -3.42
CA ASP A 131 -3.22 7.19 -2.37
C ASP A 131 -2.39 8.33 -1.78
N LEU A 132 -1.93 9.28 -2.62
CA LEU A 132 -1.18 10.44 -2.18
C LEU A 132 -2.02 11.37 -1.30
N ILE A 133 -3.30 11.56 -1.63
CA ILE A 133 -4.23 12.39 -0.86
C ILE A 133 -4.55 11.73 0.49
N ALA A 134 -4.69 10.40 0.50
CA ALA A 134 -4.98 9.62 1.71
C ALA A 134 -3.75 9.37 2.60
N ALA A 135 -2.53 9.69 2.13
CA ALA A 135 -1.29 9.42 2.85
C ALA A 135 -1.24 10.21 4.18
N THR A 136 -1.05 9.51 5.29
CA THR A 136 -0.96 10.06 6.65
C THR A 136 0.44 9.98 7.24
N ASN A 137 1.37 9.30 6.57
CA ASN A 137 2.75 9.15 7.01
C ASN A 137 3.72 9.21 5.81
N ARG A 138 5.03 9.35 6.14
CA ARG A 138 6.08 9.49 5.13
C ARG A 138 6.18 8.28 4.19
N ALA A 139 6.06 7.07 4.71
CA ALA A 139 6.17 5.86 3.89
C ALA A 139 5.05 5.78 2.84
N GLN A 140 3.80 6.06 3.24
CA GLN A 140 2.65 6.13 2.30
C GLN A 140 2.86 7.22 1.25
N HIS A 141 3.30 8.42 1.67
CA HIS A 141 3.60 9.52 0.76
C HIS A 141 4.68 9.14 -0.27
N ASP A 142 5.80 8.58 0.18
CA ASP A 142 6.93 8.25 -0.69
C ASP A 142 6.55 7.15 -1.71
N MET A 143 5.77 6.14 -1.31
CA MET A 143 5.24 5.11 -2.21
C MET A 143 4.26 5.70 -3.24
N ALA A 144 3.29 6.50 -2.81
CA ALA A 144 2.32 7.12 -3.72
C ALA A 144 3.03 8.08 -4.70
N MET A 145 4.01 8.86 -4.25
CA MET A 145 4.82 9.73 -5.10
C MET A 145 5.66 8.95 -6.11
N SER A 146 6.27 7.83 -5.72
CA SER A 146 7.02 6.95 -6.63
C SER A 146 6.10 6.41 -7.74
N GLN A 147 4.91 5.93 -7.38
CA GLN A 147 3.93 5.43 -8.34
C GLN A 147 3.39 6.55 -9.25
N LEU A 148 3.04 7.72 -8.70
CA LEU A 148 2.58 8.89 -9.46
C LEU A 148 3.64 9.38 -10.46
N ARG A 149 4.94 9.31 -10.12
CA ARG A 149 6.05 9.63 -11.03
C ARG A 149 6.28 8.58 -12.12
N GLY A 150 5.49 7.49 -12.12
CA GLY A 150 5.48 6.46 -13.14
C GLY A 150 6.63 5.47 -13.04
N HIS A 151 7.29 5.30 -11.89
CA HIS A 151 8.34 4.29 -11.75
C HIS A 151 7.79 2.89 -11.97
N PHE A 152 6.60 2.59 -11.42
CA PHE A 152 5.92 1.30 -11.65
C PHE A 152 5.54 1.11 -13.12
N SER A 153 4.98 2.13 -13.77
CA SER A 153 4.62 2.09 -15.20
C SER A 153 5.83 1.85 -16.10
N LYS A 154 7.00 2.42 -15.74
CA LYS A 154 8.25 2.17 -16.49
C LYS A 154 8.68 0.70 -16.39
N GLU A 155 8.60 0.09 -15.20
CA GLU A 155 8.93 -1.33 -15.01
C GLU A 155 7.95 -2.22 -15.80
N LEU A 156 6.65 -1.92 -15.79
CA LEU A 156 5.66 -2.64 -16.58
C LEU A 156 5.90 -2.51 -18.08
N ASN A 157 6.24 -1.31 -18.56
CA ASN A 157 6.57 -1.10 -19.98
C ASN A 157 7.83 -1.88 -20.38
N LEU A 158 8.86 -1.94 -19.53
CA LEU A 158 10.06 -2.73 -19.79
C LEU A 158 9.74 -4.24 -19.86
N LEU A 159 8.87 -4.74 -18.97
CA LEU A 159 8.40 -6.13 -19.02
C LEU A 159 7.62 -6.39 -20.32
N ARG A 160 6.73 -5.46 -20.70
CA ARG A 160 5.94 -5.55 -21.93
C ARG A 160 6.83 -5.58 -23.17
N GLU A 161 7.86 -4.73 -23.24
CA GLU A 161 8.83 -4.74 -24.35
C GLU A 161 9.55 -6.09 -24.48
N LYS A 162 9.96 -6.68 -23.34
CA LYS A 162 10.57 -8.01 -23.33
C LYS A 162 9.62 -9.12 -23.78
N LEU A 163 8.34 -9.05 -23.36
CA LEU A 163 7.30 -9.99 -23.81
C LEU A 163 7.01 -9.85 -25.30
N LEU A 164 6.95 -8.63 -25.81
CA LEU A 164 6.80 -8.39 -27.25
C LEU A 164 8.00 -8.91 -28.03
N LYS A 165 9.23 -8.75 -27.51
CA LYS A 165 10.42 -9.36 -28.12
C LYS A 165 10.31 -10.88 -28.15
N LEU A 166 9.88 -11.50 -27.02
CA LEU A 166 9.67 -12.95 -26.95
C LEU A 166 8.62 -13.42 -27.96
N ASN A 167 7.50 -12.69 -28.07
CA ASN A 167 6.46 -12.99 -29.06
C ASN A 167 6.98 -12.90 -30.50
N SER A 168 7.73 -11.85 -30.81
CA SER A 168 8.30 -11.68 -32.16
C SER A 168 9.30 -12.80 -32.52
N LEU A 169 10.07 -13.30 -31.55
CA LEU A 169 10.97 -14.43 -31.75
C LEU A 169 10.21 -15.75 -31.99
N LEU A 170 9.08 -15.97 -31.33
CA LEU A 170 8.19 -17.10 -31.56
C LEU A 170 7.51 -17.02 -32.93
N GLU A 171 7.06 -15.83 -33.34
CA GLU A 171 6.49 -15.62 -34.68
C GLU A 171 7.53 -15.87 -35.77
N LEU A 172 8.79 -15.45 -35.59
CA LEU A 172 9.89 -15.76 -36.50
C LEU A 172 10.15 -17.27 -36.57
N GLU A 173 10.16 -18.00 -35.44
CA GLU A 173 10.28 -19.46 -35.43
C GLU A 173 9.16 -20.11 -36.26
N LEU A 174 7.95 -19.57 -36.23
CA LEU A 174 6.80 -20.07 -36.97
C LEU A 174 6.95 -19.82 -38.49
N ASP A 175 7.30 -18.59 -38.87
CA ASP A 175 7.40 -18.19 -40.29
C ASP A 175 8.52 -18.95 -41.03
N PHE A 176 9.57 -19.34 -40.33
CA PHE A 176 10.69 -20.05 -40.92
C PHE A 176 10.71 -21.56 -40.62
N SER A 177 9.65 -22.10 -40.00
CA SER A 177 9.52 -23.53 -39.66
C SER A 177 9.56 -24.45 -40.91
N ASP A 178 9.26 -23.91 -42.08
CA ASP A 178 9.28 -24.64 -43.37
C ASP A 178 10.69 -24.71 -44.01
N HIS A 179 11.69 -24.03 -43.45
CA HIS A 179 13.07 -24.01 -43.94
C HIS A 179 13.97 -24.83 -43.01
N GLU A 180 14.20 -26.10 -43.32
CA GLU A 180 14.99 -27.07 -42.52
C GLU A 180 16.46 -26.65 -42.22
N ASP A 181 17.00 -25.63 -42.90
CA ASP A 181 18.42 -25.24 -42.85
C ASP A 181 18.73 -24.00 -41.98
N LEU A 182 17.74 -23.38 -41.29
CA LEU A 182 17.95 -22.15 -40.55
C LEU A 182 17.42 -22.26 -39.12
N GLU A 183 18.33 -22.44 -38.16
CA GLU A 183 18.03 -22.23 -36.73
C GLU A 183 17.92 -20.72 -36.42
N PHE A 184 16.69 -20.15 -36.45
CA PHE A 184 16.48 -18.71 -36.31
C PHE A 184 16.29 -18.23 -34.86
N ALA A 185 15.87 -19.09 -33.94
CA ALA A 185 15.84 -18.78 -32.53
C ALA A 185 16.32 -19.95 -31.72
N ASP A 186 17.42 -19.77 -30.98
CA ASP A 186 17.83 -20.74 -29.98
C ASP A 186 16.74 -20.79 -28.89
N ARG A 187 15.99 -21.89 -28.79
CA ARG A 187 14.99 -22.11 -27.74
C ARG A 187 15.55 -21.92 -26.34
N THR A 188 16.87 -22.01 -26.17
CA THR A 188 17.55 -21.68 -24.93
C THR A 188 17.49 -20.19 -24.65
N GLU A 189 17.63 -19.32 -25.66
CA GLU A 189 17.45 -17.86 -25.50
C GLU A 189 16.01 -17.52 -25.13
N LEU A 190 15.02 -18.11 -25.79
CA LEU A 190 13.60 -17.94 -25.48
C LEU A 190 13.28 -18.32 -24.02
N LYS A 191 13.76 -19.48 -23.57
CA LYS A 191 13.61 -19.96 -22.19
C LYS A 191 14.26 -19.02 -21.19
N ASN A 192 15.47 -18.57 -21.48
CA ASN A 192 16.19 -17.65 -20.60
C ASN A 192 15.46 -16.32 -20.45
N LEU A 193 14.95 -15.77 -21.56
CA LEU A 193 14.19 -14.53 -21.56
C LEU A 193 12.86 -14.68 -20.82
N ALA A 194 12.12 -15.78 -21.06
CA ALA A 194 10.87 -16.06 -20.34
C ALA A 194 11.11 -16.20 -18.81
N ASN A 195 12.13 -16.94 -18.41
CA ASN A 195 12.48 -17.07 -16.99
C ASN A 195 12.96 -15.76 -16.35
N GLU A 196 13.65 -14.89 -17.09
CA GLU A 196 14.03 -13.55 -16.61
C GLU A 196 12.80 -12.68 -16.34
N ILE A 197 11.84 -12.70 -17.27
CA ILE A 197 10.58 -11.97 -17.14
C ILE A 197 9.80 -12.50 -15.93
N ASP A 198 9.67 -13.81 -15.80
CA ASP A 198 8.94 -14.46 -14.71
C ASP A 198 9.50 -14.09 -13.33
N LYS A 199 10.82 -14.17 -13.17
CA LYS A 199 11.49 -13.74 -11.93
C LYS A 199 11.18 -12.29 -11.57
N LYS A 200 11.08 -11.40 -12.55
CA LYS A 200 10.77 -10.00 -12.32
C LYS A 200 9.30 -9.82 -11.92
N ILE A 201 8.37 -10.55 -12.56
CA ILE A 201 6.94 -10.54 -12.23
C ILE A 201 6.73 -11.02 -10.79
N ILE A 202 7.35 -12.16 -10.41
CA ILE A 202 7.27 -12.68 -9.04
C ILE A 202 7.84 -11.69 -8.04
N HIS A 203 8.99 -11.10 -8.32
CA HIS A 203 9.60 -10.09 -7.43
C HIS A 203 8.68 -8.90 -7.18
N LEU A 204 8.01 -8.40 -8.23
CA LEU A 204 7.01 -7.33 -8.09
C LEU A 204 5.78 -7.82 -7.31
N ALA A 205 5.28 -9.02 -7.57
CA ALA A 205 4.13 -9.58 -6.85
C ALA A 205 4.44 -9.79 -5.36
N ASP A 206 5.61 -10.31 -5.02
CA ASP A 206 6.04 -10.53 -3.63
C ASP A 206 6.16 -9.22 -2.82
N SER A 207 6.48 -8.11 -3.50
CA SER A 207 6.51 -6.78 -2.87
C SER A 207 5.14 -6.33 -2.34
N PHE A 208 4.04 -6.92 -2.83
CA PHE A 208 2.68 -6.54 -2.44
C PHE A 208 2.42 -6.72 -0.94
N ARG A 209 2.95 -7.77 -0.32
CA ARG A 209 2.75 -7.99 1.12
C ARG A 209 3.24 -6.80 1.93
N THR A 210 4.43 -6.30 1.60
CA THR A 210 5.05 -5.14 2.25
C THR A 210 4.31 -3.84 1.87
N GLY A 211 4.04 -3.64 0.59
CA GLY A 211 3.36 -2.44 0.10
C GLY A 211 1.94 -2.28 0.64
N ASN A 212 1.17 -3.36 0.66
CA ASN A 212 -0.18 -3.37 1.21
C ASN A 212 -0.19 -3.11 2.73
N ALA A 213 0.77 -3.69 3.46
CA ALA A 213 0.92 -3.45 4.90
C ALA A 213 1.28 -1.98 5.18
N MET A 214 2.16 -1.38 4.39
CA MET A 214 2.51 0.04 4.53
C MET A 214 1.36 0.98 4.14
N LYS A 215 0.62 0.66 3.07
CA LYS A 215 -0.53 1.46 2.62
C LYS A 215 -1.69 1.44 3.59
N ASN A 216 -2.14 0.24 3.99
CA ASN A 216 -3.34 0.06 4.78
C ASN A 216 -3.09 0.02 6.29
N GLY A 217 -1.82 0.08 6.70
CA GLY A 217 -1.40 -0.15 8.08
C GLY A 217 -1.44 -1.63 8.45
N ILE A 218 -0.59 -1.99 9.41
CA ILE A 218 -0.38 -3.37 9.84
C ILE A 218 -1.37 -3.71 10.95
N PRO A 219 -2.22 -4.73 10.77
CA PRO A 219 -3.19 -5.08 11.78
C PRO A 219 -2.51 -5.79 12.97
N VAL A 220 -2.73 -5.24 14.18
CA VAL A 220 -2.18 -5.72 15.46
C VAL A 220 -3.33 -6.10 16.37
N ALA A 221 -3.31 -7.32 16.91
CA ALA A 221 -4.23 -7.78 17.95
C ALA A 221 -3.58 -7.66 19.32
N ILE A 222 -4.32 -7.13 20.31
CA ILE A 222 -3.93 -7.16 21.73
C ILE A 222 -4.82 -8.17 22.43
N VAL A 223 -4.24 -9.30 22.84
CA VAL A 223 -4.95 -10.41 23.46
C VAL A 223 -4.38 -10.74 24.85
N GLY A 224 -5.15 -11.36 25.69
CA GLY A 224 -4.75 -11.75 27.06
C GLY A 224 -5.94 -11.82 28.01
N LYS A 225 -5.74 -12.35 29.22
CA LYS A 225 -6.77 -12.49 30.27
C LYS A 225 -7.38 -11.13 30.65
N THR A 226 -8.47 -11.16 31.38
CA THR A 226 -9.07 -9.96 32.00
C THR A 226 -8.07 -9.34 32.97
N ASN A 227 -8.07 -8.01 33.11
CA ASN A 227 -7.26 -7.26 34.05
C ASN A 227 -5.71 -7.36 33.92
N VAL A 228 -5.17 -7.94 32.84
CA VAL A 228 -3.71 -7.94 32.56
C VAL A 228 -3.19 -6.58 32.08
N GLY A 229 -4.09 -5.61 31.79
CA GLY A 229 -3.72 -4.25 31.41
C GLY A 229 -3.74 -4.00 29.89
N LYS A 230 -4.55 -4.71 29.12
CA LYS A 230 -4.68 -4.53 27.65
C LYS A 230 -5.07 -3.10 27.25
N SER A 231 -6.10 -2.54 27.88
CA SER A 231 -6.57 -1.16 27.60
C SER A 231 -5.52 -0.11 27.99
N THR A 232 -4.81 -0.33 29.11
CA THR A 232 -3.71 0.55 29.53
C THR A 232 -2.55 0.50 28.56
N LEU A 233 -2.22 -0.70 28.05
CA LEU A 233 -1.21 -0.88 27.01
C LEU A 233 -1.60 -0.19 25.71
N LEU A 234 -2.84 -0.37 25.25
CA LEU A 234 -3.34 0.31 24.05
C LEU A 234 -3.18 1.83 24.17
N ASN A 235 -3.62 2.42 25.30
CA ASN A 235 -3.48 3.85 25.54
C ASN A 235 -2.01 4.30 25.56
N ALA A 236 -1.12 3.48 26.13
CA ALA A 236 0.32 3.77 26.15
C ALA A 236 0.97 3.72 24.76
N LEU A 237 0.49 2.84 23.87
CA LEU A 237 0.97 2.73 22.48
C LEU A 237 0.38 3.81 21.55
N LEU A 238 -0.82 4.33 21.89
CA LEU A 238 -1.46 5.36 21.08
C LEU A 238 -0.85 6.75 21.30
N HIS A 239 0.02 6.92 22.30
CA HIS A 239 0.52 8.21 22.76
C HIS A 239 -0.58 9.31 22.73
N GLU A 240 -0.56 10.31 23.58
CA GLU A 240 -1.58 11.38 23.58
C GLU A 240 -1.59 12.27 22.31
N ASP A 241 -0.69 12.05 21.38
CA ASP A 241 -0.71 12.64 20.04
C ASP A 241 -1.81 12.00 19.18
N ARG A 242 -3.06 12.34 19.49
CA ARG A 242 -4.16 12.25 18.53
C ARG A 242 -3.81 13.16 17.36
N ALA A 243 -3.14 12.63 16.35
CA ALA A 243 -3.22 13.21 15.03
C ALA A 243 -4.71 13.41 14.76
N ILE A 244 -5.10 14.64 14.45
CA ILE A 244 -6.47 15.00 14.08
C ILE A 244 -6.80 14.15 12.86
N VAL A 245 -7.35 12.96 13.10
CA VAL A 245 -7.96 12.16 12.04
C VAL A 245 -9.17 12.97 11.63
N SER A 246 -9.08 13.62 10.48
CA SER A 246 -10.21 14.30 9.87
C SER A 246 -11.33 13.27 9.77
N ASN A 247 -12.47 13.56 10.42
CA ASN A 247 -13.70 12.84 10.20
C ASN A 247 -14.11 13.01 8.74
N ILE A 248 -13.62 12.16 7.87
CA ILE A 248 -14.19 11.99 6.53
C ILE A 248 -15.52 11.28 6.77
N HIS A 249 -16.61 12.07 6.78
CA HIS A 249 -17.97 11.58 6.81
C HIS A 249 -18.20 10.71 5.55
N GLY A 250 -18.29 9.39 5.72
CA GLY A 250 -18.61 8.50 4.60
C GLY A 250 -18.60 7.00 4.87
N THR A 251 -18.08 6.53 6.00
CA THR A 251 -18.06 5.09 6.30
C THR A 251 -18.69 4.80 7.66
N THR A 252 -20.01 4.89 7.70
CA THR A 252 -20.83 4.42 8.84
C THR A 252 -21.00 2.92 8.71
N ARG A 253 -20.07 2.10 9.24
CA ARG A 253 -20.28 0.71 9.74
C ARG A 253 -19.02 -0.05 10.10
N ASP A 254 -17.82 0.51 9.90
CA ASP A 254 -16.59 -0.21 10.23
C ASP A 254 -16.18 0.06 11.68
N THR A 255 -15.78 -1.01 12.36
CA THR A 255 -15.24 -1.03 13.72
C THR A 255 -14.22 0.09 13.91
N ILE A 256 -14.36 0.89 14.96
CA ILE A 256 -13.40 1.94 15.32
C ILE A 256 -12.06 1.26 15.60
N GLU A 257 -11.14 1.37 14.66
CA GLU A 257 -9.78 0.89 14.78
C GLU A 257 -8.89 2.07 15.19
N ASP A 258 -8.06 1.88 16.21
CA ASP A 258 -7.08 2.87 16.62
C ASP A 258 -5.76 2.64 15.88
N THR A 259 -5.09 3.73 15.50
CA THR A 259 -3.84 3.66 14.74
C THR A 259 -2.70 4.41 15.43
N THR A 260 -1.48 3.90 15.32
CA THR A 260 -0.25 4.58 15.73
C THR A 260 0.81 4.45 14.64
N THR A 261 1.76 5.38 14.60
CA THR A 261 2.88 5.35 13.66
C THR A 261 4.18 5.07 14.40
N ILE A 262 4.83 3.94 14.10
CA ILE A 262 6.12 3.55 14.68
C ILE A 262 7.15 3.53 13.55
N ASN A 263 8.22 4.31 13.65
CA ASN A 263 9.28 4.42 12.63
C ASN A 263 8.75 4.69 11.21
N GLY A 264 7.70 5.50 11.09
CA GLY A 264 7.09 5.88 9.80
C GLY A 264 6.13 4.84 9.20
N VAL A 265 5.85 3.73 9.89
CA VAL A 265 4.90 2.70 9.50
C VAL A 265 3.67 2.76 10.39
N THR A 266 2.48 2.72 9.79
CA THR A 266 1.22 2.72 10.53
C THR A 266 0.85 1.31 11.01
N PHE A 267 0.51 1.20 12.30
CA PHE A 267 -0.03 -0.01 12.92
C PHE A 267 -1.48 0.25 13.33
N ARG A 268 -2.38 -0.66 12.98
CA ARG A 268 -3.81 -0.60 13.30
C ARG A 268 -4.15 -1.61 14.37
N PHE A 269 -4.62 -1.13 15.53
CA PHE A 269 -5.11 -2.01 16.58
C PHE A 269 -6.56 -2.38 16.29
N ILE A 270 -6.79 -3.68 16.02
CA ILE A 270 -8.10 -4.21 15.66
C ILE A 270 -8.91 -4.59 16.90
N ASP A 271 -10.24 -4.38 16.82
CA ASP A 271 -11.23 -4.67 17.88
C ASP A 271 -10.98 -3.92 19.20
N THR A 272 -10.60 -2.64 19.10
CA THR A 272 -10.35 -1.79 20.27
C THR A 272 -11.62 -1.46 21.05
N ALA A 273 -12.82 -1.61 20.46
CA ALA A 273 -14.10 -1.39 21.13
C ALA A 273 -14.30 -2.33 22.33
N GLY A 274 -13.85 -3.59 22.23
CA GLY A 274 -13.87 -4.55 23.34
C GLY A 274 -12.86 -4.22 24.44
N LEU A 275 -11.87 -3.37 24.16
CA LEU A 275 -10.87 -2.94 25.14
C LEU A 275 -11.28 -1.65 25.89
N ARG A 276 -12.20 -0.84 25.34
CA ARG A 276 -12.64 0.45 25.92
C ARG A 276 -13.83 0.31 26.87
N HIS A 277 -14.66 -0.73 26.73
CA HIS A 277 -15.82 -0.99 27.58
C HIS A 277 -15.52 -2.15 28.51
N THR A 278 -15.03 -1.83 29.71
CA THR A 278 -14.86 -2.76 30.85
C THR A 278 -16.09 -2.71 31.71
N ASP A 279 -17.18 -3.35 31.30
CA ASP A 279 -18.26 -3.73 32.22
C ASP A 279 -18.43 -5.25 32.18
N ASP A 280 -18.28 -5.82 33.36
CA ASP A 280 -18.39 -7.23 33.70
C ASP A 280 -19.71 -7.83 33.23
N THR A 281 -19.73 -8.46 32.06
CA THR A 281 -20.59 -9.65 31.81
C THR A 281 -20.26 -10.21 30.42
N ILE A 282 -20.01 -11.52 30.37
CA ILE A 282 -19.91 -12.39 29.19
C ILE A 282 -18.46 -12.75 28.80
N GLU A 283 -17.88 -13.63 29.61
CA GLU A 283 -16.56 -14.25 29.38
C GLU A 283 -16.51 -15.08 28.05
N GLN A 284 -17.60 -15.71 27.65
CA GLN A 284 -17.67 -16.52 26.42
C GLN A 284 -17.69 -15.70 25.12
N ILE A 285 -18.34 -14.53 25.10
CA ILE A 285 -18.33 -13.63 23.92
C ILE A 285 -16.94 -12.99 23.75
N GLY A 286 -16.17 -12.85 24.83
CA GLY A 286 -14.80 -12.34 24.78
C GLY A 286 -13.82 -13.30 24.12
N ILE A 287 -14.01 -14.61 24.25
CA ILE A 287 -13.13 -15.63 23.66
C ILE A 287 -13.33 -15.71 22.15
N ASP A 288 -14.56 -15.76 21.64
CA ASP A 288 -14.85 -15.82 20.21
C ASP A 288 -14.40 -14.55 19.47
N ARG A 289 -14.54 -13.38 20.09
CA ARG A 289 -13.99 -12.12 19.55
C ARG A 289 -12.48 -12.14 19.50
N ALA A 290 -11.80 -12.58 20.56
CA ALA A 290 -10.34 -12.69 20.58
C ALA A 290 -9.83 -13.61 19.46
N LEU A 291 -10.56 -14.70 19.15
CA LEU A 291 -10.23 -15.61 18.07
C LEU A 291 -10.31 -14.93 16.70
N THR A 292 -11.43 -14.28 16.43
CA THR A 292 -11.63 -13.53 15.17
C THR A 292 -10.60 -12.42 15.01
N THR A 293 -10.22 -11.76 16.11
CA THR A 293 -9.20 -10.71 16.12
C THR A 293 -7.82 -11.29 15.81
N ILE A 294 -7.44 -12.42 16.39
CA ILE A 294 -6.19 -13.12 16.06
C ILE A 294 -6.16 -13.50 14.58
N GLU A 295 -7.24 -14.01 14.02
CA GLU A 295 -7.30 -14.41 12.60
C GLU A 295 -6.99 -13.26 11.64
N ARG A 296 -7.48 -12.07 11.94
CA ARG A 296 -7.29 -10.85 11.12
C ARG A 296 -5.94 -10.18 11.33
N ALA A 297 -5.27 -10.44 12.44
CA ALA A 297 -4.00 -9.79 12.79
C ALA A 297 -2.81 -10.35 12.02
N THR A 298 -1.84 -9.50 11.73
CA THR A 298 -0.49 -9.88 11.30
C THR A 298 0.43 -10.05 12.50
N ILE A 299 0.30 -9.17 13.50
CA ILE A 299 1.05 -9.22 14.75
C ILE A 299 0.07 -9.47 15.89
N VAL A 300 0.44 -10.35 16.81
CA VAL A 300 -0.33 -10.64 18.02
C VAL A 300 0.50 -10.28 19.24
N LEU A 301 0.03 -9.30 20.01
CA LEU A 301 0.58 -8.93 21.32
C LEU A 301 -0.15 -9.72 22.39
N TRP A 302 0.47 -10.77 22.91
CA TRP A 302 -0.09 -11.54 24.01
C TRP A 302 0.33 -10.97 25.34
N VAL A 303 -0.59 -10.25 25.99
CA VAL A 303 -0.34 -9.57 27.27
C VAL A 303 -0.58 -10.53 28.43
N ILE A 304 0.45 -10.69 29.26
CA ILE A 304 0.44 -11.54 30.45
C ILE A 304 0.92 -10.74 31.66
N ASP A 305 0.47 -11.07 32.86
CA ASP A 305 0.95 -10.54 34.15
C ASP A 305 1.44 -11.64 35.11
N SER A 306 1.35 -12.89 34.66
CA SER A 306 1.86 -14.08 35.37
C SER A 306 2.32 -15.10 34.32
N GLN A 307 3.11 -16.07 34.75
CA GLN A 307 3.62 -17.10 33.84
C GLN A 307 2.48 -17.96 33.30
N PRO A 308 2.31 -18.08 31.97
CA PRO A 308 1.27 -18.92 31.37
C PRO A 308 1.55 -20.41 31.63
N SER A 309 0.50 -21.21 31.71
CA SER A 309 0.62 -22.67 31.72
C SER A 309 1.05 -23.22 30.37
N ASP A 310 1.60 -24.43 30.34
CA ASP A 310 1.97 -25.12 29.11
C ASP A 310 0.79 -25.30 28.14
N SER A 311 -0.42 -25.53 28.70
CA SER A 311 -1.64 -25.63 27.91
C SER A 311 -1.99 -24.31 27.21
N GLU A 312 -1.93 -23.18 27.94
CA GLU A 312 -2.19 -21.84 27.37
C GLU A 312 -1.15 -21.47 26.32
N MET A 313 0.12 -21.83 26.56
CA MET A 313 1.19 -21.59 25.60
C MET A 313 0.96 -22.37 24.30
N ASN A 314 0.69 -23.68 24.40
CA ASN A 314 0.43 -24.53 23.24
C ASN A 314 -0.81 -24.07 22.44
N GLU A 315 -1.85 -23.65 23.13
CA GLU A 315 -3.05 -23.10 22.52
C GLU A 315 -2.72 -21.80 21.73
N MET A 316 -2.01 -20.86 22.35
CA MET A 316 -1.63 -19.62 21.69
C MET A 316 -0.74 -19.88 20.48
N LEU A 317 0.24 -20.76 20.59
CA LEU A 317 1.12 -21.13 19.48
C LEU A 317 0.37 -21.77 18.31
N SER A 318 -0.59 -22.66 18.59
CA SER A 318 -1.40 -23.27 17.53
C SER A 318 -2.24 -22.25 16.76
N ARG A 319 -2.72 -21.20 17.44
CA ARG A 319 -3.53 -20.12 16.86
C ARG A 319 -2.73 -19.06 16.12
N THR A 320 -1.41 -18.96 16.39
CA THR A 320 -0.53 -17.94 15.82
C THR A 320 0.51 -18.51 14.84
N THR A 321 0.29 -19.70 14.28
CA THR A 321 1.26 -20.45 13.45
C THR A 321 1.83 -19.64 12.28
N ASN A 322 1.06 -18.75 11.68
CA ASN A 322 1.49 -17.90 10.54
C ASN A 322 1.50 -16.41 10.91
N LYS A 323 1.69 -16.07 12.17
CA LYS A 323 1.62 -14.69 12.68
C LYS A 323 2.85 -14.37 13.51
N HIS A 324 3.14 -13.07 13.65
CA HIS A 324 4.22 -12.62 14.51
C HIS A 324 3.72 -12.49 15.94
N LEU A 325 4.02 -13.48 16.78
CA LEU A 325 3.66 -13.47 18.19
C LEU A 325 4.71 -12.71 19.00
N ILE A 326 4.28 -11.73 19.79
CA ILE A 326 5.10 -11.02 20.78
C ILE A 326 4.45 -11.20 22.16
N ILE A 327 5.19 -11.76 23.10
CA ILE A 327 4.73 -11.93 24.48
C ILE A 327 5.06 -10.63 25.23
N VAL A 328 4.05 -10.02 25.84
CA VAL A 328 4.16 -8.77 26.58
C VAL A 328 3.91 -9.03 28.06
N ALA A 329 4.99 -9.11 28.85
CA ALA A 329 4.90 -9.27 30.29
C ALA A 329 4.68 -7.91 30.94
N ASN A 330 3.41 -7.63 31.32
CA ASN A 330 3.00 -6.35 31.89
C ASN A 330 3.10 -6.33 33.41
N LYS A 331 2.94 -5.15 34.01
CA LYS A 331 3.01 -4.88 35.45
C LYS A 331 4.39 -5.15 36.06
N SER A 332 5.47 -4.88 35.33
CA SER A 332 6.85 -5.03 35.79
C SER A 332 7.19 -4.10 36.97
N ASP A 333 6.38 -3.08 37.23
CA ASP A 333 6.45 -2.21 38.39
C ASP A 333 6.03 -2.90 39.71
N ILE A 334 5.20 -3.94 39.61
CA ILE A 334 4.70 -4.70 40.77
C ILE A 334 5.39 -6.05 40.87
N ASN A 335 5.61 -6.72 39.72
CA ASN A 335 6.18 -8.06 39.62
C ASN A 335 7.53 -8.02 38.88
N SER A 336 8.64 -7.85 39.60
CA SER A 336 9.98 -7.72 39.02
C SER A 336 10.58 -9.02 38.42
N THR A 337 9.85 -10.14 38.44
CA THR A 337 10.37 -11.46 38.05
C THR A 337 9.38 -12.30 37.24
N LEU A 338 8.98 -11.83 36.06
CA LEU A 338 8.55 -12.77 35.03
C LEU A 338 9.82 -13.23 34.30
N ALA A 339 10.46 -14.29 34.82
CA ALA A 339 11.59 -14.94 34.17
C ALA A 339 11.11 -15.55 32.82
N PRO A 340 11.91 -15.53 31.77
CA PRO A 340 11.55 -16.18 30.51
C PRO A 340 11.27 -17.66 30.75
N TYR A 341 10.16 -18.14 30.23
CA TYR A 341 9.69 -19.52 30.36
C TYR A 341 10.73 -20.50 29.80
N LYS A 342 11.19 -21.48 30.61
CA LYS A 342 12.02 -22.61 30.18
C LYS A 342 11.11 -23.81 29.96
N SER A 343 10.99 -24.33 28.74
CA SER A 343 10.29 -25.58 28.49
C SER A 343 11.04 -26.74 29.17
N GLN A 344 10.34 -27.57 29.93
CA GLN A 344 10.87 -28.75 30.61
C GLN A 344 10.99 -29.98 29.69
N THR A 345 11.15 -29.84 28.41
CA THR A 345 11.23 -30.98 27.47
C THR A 345 12.66 -31.30 27.02
N GLU A 346 13.65 -31.28 27.94
CA GLU A 346 14.92 -31.99 27.74
C GLU A 346 15.50 -32.53 29.04
N SER A 347 14.75 -33.45 29.66
CA SER A 347 15.36 -34.31 30.68
C SER A 347 15.00 -35.77 30.40
N SER A 348 15.65 -36.36 29.40
CA SER A 348 15.92 -37.80 29.33
C SER A 348 16.70 -38.12 28.06
N LYS A 349 18.03 -38.03 28.12
CA LYS A 349 18.99 -38.93 27.46
C LYS A 349 20.41 -38.47 27.75
N SER A 350 20.82 -38.66 28.99
CA SER A 350 22.24 -38.81 29.32
C SER A 350 22.62 -40.25 28.93
N ILE A 351 23.20 -40.42 27.78
CA ILE A 351 23.94 -41.66 27.48
C ILE A 351 25.42 -41.38 27.79
N ASP A 352 25.88 -42.05 28.86
CA ASP A 352 27.28 -42.27 29.17
C ASP A 352 28.12 -42.62 27.93
N LYS A 353 29.16 -41.86 27.68
CA LYS A 353 30.36 -42.33 26.95
C LYS A 353 31.60 -41.77 27.59
N ASN A 354 31.99 -42.45 28.68
CA ASN A 354 33.39 -42.51 29.07
C ASN A 354 34.12 -43.52 28.20
N GLN A 355 35.41 -43.24 27.95
CA GLN A 355 36.49 -44.03 27.37
C GLN A 355 36.64 -43.96 25.84
N VAL A 356 37.64 -43.23 25.35
CA VAL A 356 38.95 -43.82 25.02
C VAL A 356 39.98 -42.71 24.83
N LYS A 357 41.15 -42.93 25.43
CA LYS A 357 42.38 -42.12 25.47
C LYS A 357 43.21 -42.14 24.20
N SER A 358 43.99 -41.04 24.04
CA SER A 358 45.35 -40.94 23.45
C SER A 358 45.44 -41.08 21.93
N SER A 359 46.13 -40.23 21.20
CA SER A 359 47.54 -39.83 21.29
C SER A 359 47.90 -38.81 20.19
N LYS A 360 48.71 -37.81 20.59
CA LYS A 360 49.84 -37.20 19.86
C LYS A 360 49.65 -36.45 18.54
N SER A 361 49.99 -35.16 18.64
CA SER A 361 50.52 -34.21 17.65
C SER A 361 51.79 -34.71 16.93
N PRO A 362 52.49 -33.95 16.04
CA PRO A 362 52.28 -32.61 15.47
C PRO A 362 52.65 -32.51 13.95
N ASP A 363 52.43 -31.41 13.33
CA ASP A 363 53.36 -30.55 12.58
C ASP A 363 52.82 -29.90 11.31
N LYS A 364 52.86 -28.56 11.35
CA LYS A 364 53.42 -27.59 10.41
C LYS A 364 52.91 -27.39 8.99
N LYS A 365 52.64 -26.09 8.81
CA LYS A 365 53.01 -25.13 7.72
C LYS A 365 51.91 -24.70 6.77
N GLN A 366 51.56 -23.41 6.95
CA GLN A 366 51.69 -22.27 5.99
C GLN A 366 51.19 -22.54 4.55
N THR A 367 50.26 -21.79 4.04
CA THR A 367 50.42 -20.46 3.40
C THR A 367 49.11 -19.94 2.82
N GLU A 368 48.90 -18.62 3.06
CA GLU A 368 48.36 -17.56 2.18
C GLU A 368 46.97 -17.64 1.52
N SER A 369 46.17 -16.72 2.00
CA SER A 369 45.48 -15.63 1.31
C SER A 369 44.41 -15.93 0.25
N SER A 370 43.17 -15.60 0.60
CA SER A 370 42.34 -14.79 -0.26
C SER A 370 41.17 -14.17 0.56
N LYS A 371 41.07 -12.86 0.39
CA LYS A 371 40.07 -11.98 0.98
C LYS A 371 38.65 -12.35 0.48
N SER A 372 37.73 -12.56 1.37
CA SER A 372 36.31 -12.36 1.05
C SER A 372 35.62 -11.61 2.19
N ALA A 373 34.80 -10.65 1.78
CA ALA A 373 34.17 -9.60 2.55
C ALA A 373 33.38 -10.11 3.76
N GLY A 374 33.61 -9.42 4.88
CA GLY A 374 32.98 -9.71 6.16
C GLY A 374 31.50 -9.42 6.19
N LYS A 375 30.72 -10.40 6.51
CA LYS A 375 29.46 -10.25 7.20
C LYS A 375 29.76 -9.74 8.62
N LYS A 376 29.42 -8.49 8.91
CA LYS A 376 29.32 -8.02 10.28
C LYS A 376 28.22 -8.82 10.98
N GLN A 377 28.62 -9.81 11.75
CA GLN A 377 27.78 -10.32 12.83
C GLN A 377 27.71 -9.21 13.89
N VAL A 378 26.49 -8.74 14.10
CA VAL A 378 26.17 -7.96 15.30
C VAL A 378 26.28 -8.94 16.46
N GLU A 379 27.31 -8.78 17.28
CA GLU A 379 27.41 -9.44 18.58
C GLU A 379 26.25 -8.92 19.44
N CYS A 380 25.23 -9.75 19.58
CA CYS A 380 24.23 -9.57 20.63
C CYS A 380 24.88 -9.93 21.95
N ASP A 381 24.88 -8.96 22.85
CA ASP A 381 25.31 -9.07 24.24
C ASP A 381 24.62 -10.29 24.88
N ASN A 382 25.43 -11.26 25.29
CA ASN A 382 25.01 -12.50 25.92
C ASN A 382 24.67 -12.25 27.40
N SER A 383 23.49 -11.70 27.66
CA SER A 383 22.87 -11.83 28.97
C SER A 383 21.35 -11.93 28.84
N GLN A 384 20.89 -13.17 29.04
CA GLN A 384 19.52 -13.64 29.30
C GLN A 384 18.71 -14.27 28.14
N ASN A 385 18.95 -15.58 27.92
CA ASN A 385 17.98 -16.66 27.79
C ASN A 385 16.74 -16.45 26.92
N ASN A 386 16.85 -16.77 25.63
CA ASN A 386 15.69 -17.10 24.79
C ASN A 386 15.51 -18.64 24.75
N CYS A 387 14.50 -19.16 25.44
CA CYS A 387 14.06 -20.56 25.32
C CYS A 387 12.86 -20.74 24.36
N TYR A 388 12.30 -19.66 23.83
CA TYR A 388 11.35 -19.65 22.72
C TYR A 388 11.89 -18.73 21.62
N ASN A 389 11.64 -19.07 20.36
CA ASN A 389 11.95 -18.22 19.21
C ASN A 389 11.06 -16.95 19.12
N PHE A 390 10.33 -16.60 20.21
CA PHE A 390 9.43 -15.46 20.25
C PHE A 390 9.97 -14.39 21.20
N PRO A 391 9.92 -13.10 20.81
CA PRO A 391 10.33 -12.01 21.68
C PRO A 391 9.38 -11.90 22.89
N CYS A 392 9.96 -11.88 24.11
CA CYS A 392 9.24 -11.61 25.35
C CYS A 392 9.75 -10.29 25.93
N ILE A 393 8.85 -9.31 26.13
CA ILE A 393 9.19 -7.96 26.53
C ILE A 393 8.51 -7.60 27.83
N ASN A 394 9.30 -7.21 28.81
CA ASN A 394 8.80 -6.75 30.09
C ASN A 394 8.44 -5.26 30.02
N ILE A 395 7.21 -4.93 30.39
CA ILE A 395 6.71 -3.55 30.38
C ILE A 395 5.94 -3.22 31.66
N SER A 396 5.82 -1.95 31.93
CA SER A 396 4.75 -1.41 32.77
C SER A 396 3.95 -0.42 31.95
N ALA A 397 2.79 -0.87 31.48
CA ALA A 397 1.90 -0.02 30.69
C ALA A 397 1.43 1.23 31.46
N LYS A 398 1.42 1.16 32.79
CA LYS A 398 1.03 2.27 33.69
C LYS A 398 2.10 3.36 33.75
N THR A 399 3.38 3.00 33.78
CA THR A 399 4.50 3.95 33.91
C THR A 399 5.15 4.29 32.59
N GLY A 400 4.80 3.58 31.48
CA GLY A 400 5.44 3.70 30.18
C GLY A 400 6.79 2.98 30.06
N SER A 401 7.28 2.35 31.13
CA SER A 401 8.55 1.63 31.12
C SER A 401 8.49 0.43 30.17
N GLY A 402 9.48 0.28 29.30
CA GLY A 402 9.57 -0.82 28.34
C GLY A 402 8.70 -0.65 27.09
N VAL A 403 7.82 0.36 27.01
CA VAL A 403 6.97 0.62 25.83
C VAL A 403 7.82 0.91 24.58
N PRO A 404 8.88 1.74 24.62
CA PRO A 404 9.73 1.95 23.45
C PRO A 404 10.42 0.66 22.93
N SER A 405 10.77 -0.26 23.84
CA SER A 405 11.34 -1.56 23.47
C SER A 405 10.28 -2.46 22.78
N LEU A 406 9.02 -2.37 23.23
CA LEU A 406 7.90 -3.06 22.61
C LEU A 406 7.61 -2.50 21.20
N GLU A 407 7.61 -1.19 21.03
CA GLU A 407 7.46 -0.54 19.72
C GLU A 407 8.55 -0.98 18.73
N GLN A 408 9.79 -1.03 19.20
CA GLN A 408 10.89 -1.51 18.38
C GLN A 408 10.73 -3.00 18.01
N ALA A 409 10.23 -3.82 18.93
CA ALA A 409 9.96 -5.23 18.64
C ALA A 409 8.77 -5.42 17.68
N ILE A 410 7.72 -4.62 17.78
CA ILE A 410 6.60 -4.59 16.84
C ILE A 410 7.11 -4.25 15.43
N PHE A 411 7.94 -3.23 15.31
CA PHE A 411 8.55 -2.84 14.04
C PHE A 411 9.46 -3.93 13.46
N ASN A 412 10.33 -4.51 14.29
CA ASN A 412 11.29 -5.54 13.86
C ASN A 412 10.62 -6.88 13.50
N ALA A 413 9.44 -7.18 14.07
CA ALA A 413 8.72 -8.43 13.80
C ALA A 413 8.41 -8.63 12.31
N LEU A 414 8.29 -7.56 11.55
CA LEU A 414 7.88 -7.63 10.14
C LEU A 414 9.03 -7.81 9.17
N SER A 415 10.28 -7.65 9.62
CA SER A 415 11.47 -7.72 8.74
C SER A 415 11.26 -6.93 7.44
N LEU A 416 10.62 -5.75 7.56
CA LEU A 416 10.34 -4.90 6.41
C LEU A 416 11.68 -4.47 5.78
N PRO A 417 11.86 -4.65 4.47
CA PRO A 417 13.04 -4.12 3.79
C PRO A 417 13.03 -2.59 3.89
N GLU A 418 14.20 -1.98 4.01
CA GLU A 418 14.34 -0.54 3.83
C GLU A 418 13.94 -0.21 2.39
N ILE A 419 12.77 0.41 2.22
CA ILE A 419 12.28 0.85 0.91
C ILE A 419 12.88 2.21 0.63
N SER A 420 13.69 2.29 -0.42
CA SER A 420 14.17 3.55 -0.95
C SER A 420 13.08 4.20 -1.83
N SER A 421 13.13 5.51 -2.01
CA SER A 421 12.19 6.24 -2.89
C SER A 421 12.28 5.82 -4.37
N SER A 422 13.27 5.00 -4.74
CA SER A 422 13.46 4.44 -6.08
C SER A 422 12.86 3.03 -6.22
N ASP A 423 12.54 2.36 -5.12
CA ASP A 423 12.05 0.99 -5.18
C ASP A 423 10.59 0.96 -5.63
N VAL A 424 10.30 0.04 -6.54
CA VAL A 424 8.95 -0.19 -7.03
C VAL A 424 8.28 -1.24 -6.16
N VAL A 425 7.27 -0.82 -5.42
CA VAL A 425 6.50 -1.67 -4.51
C VAL A 425 5.03 -1.67 -4.94
N VAL A 426 4.46 -2.86 -5.06
CA VAL A 426 3.04 -3.02 -5.40
C VAL A 426 2.19 -2.81 -4.14
N THR A 427 1.26 -1.86 -4.20
CA THR A 427 0.39 -1.50 -3.06
C THR A 427 -1.07 -1.88 -3.26
N ASN A 428 -1.47 -2.16 -4.50
CA ASN A 428 -2.87 -2.42 -4.87
C ASN A 428 -3.09 -3.90 -5.17
N ALA A 429 -4.15 -4.49 -4.58
CA ALA A 429 -4.53 -5.88 -4.80
C ALA A 429 -4.84 -6.18 -6.28
N ARG A 430 -5.42 -5.21 -7.02
CA ARG A 430 -5.68 -5.34 -8.46
C ARG A 430 -4.38 -5.60 -9.23
N HIS A 431 -3.32 -4.83 -8.92
CA HIS A 431 -2.00 -4.98 -9.55
C HIS A 431 -1.38 -6.34 -9.20
N HIS A 432 -1.42 -6.73 -7.92
CA HIS A 432 -0.92 -8.02 -7.46
C HIS A 432 -1.63 -9.17 -8.17
N ASN A 433 -2.98 -9.14 -8.25
CA ASN A 433 -3.74 -10.19 -8.91
C ASN A 433 -3.43 -10.28 -10.42
N ALA A 434 -3.23 -9.16 -11.09
CA ALA A 434 -2.83 -9.14 -12.50
C ALA A 434 -1.41 -9.71 -12.69
N LEU A 435 -0.45 -9.35 -11.82
CA LEU A 435 0.89 -9.94 -11.85
C LEU A 435 0.87 -11.44 -11.60
N MET A 436 0.04 -11.93 -10.66
CA MET A 436 -0.09 -13.37 -10.39
C MET A 436 -0.73 -14.14 -11.55
N ARG A 437 -1.71 -13.56 -12.26
CA ARG A 437 -2.24 -14.17 -13.50
C ARG A 437 -1.17 -14.22 -14.57
N ALA A 438 -0.47 -13.09 -14.81
CA ALA A 438 0.63 -13.04 -15.77
C ALA A 438 1.74 -14.07 -15.45
N HIS A 439 2.08 -14.28 -14.18
CA HIS A 439 3.00 -15.33 -13.75
C HIS A 439 2.48 -16.73 -14.09
N ASN A 440 1.21 -17.04 -13.79
CA ASN A 440 0.62 -18.34 -14.07
C ASN A 440 0.62 -18.62 -15.58
N ASP A 441 0.20 -17.67 -16.40
CA ASP A 441 0.15 -17.80 -17.86
C ASP A 441 1.57 -17.92 -18.44
N LEU A 442 2.55 -17.16 -17.92
CA LEU A 442 3.93 -17.26 -18.35
C LEU A 442 4.56 -18.62 -17.96
N THR A 443 4.14 -19.21 -16.83
CA THR A 443 4.55 -20.56 -16.43
C THR A 443 4.08 -21.61 -17.43
N VAL A 444 2.88 -21.44 -18.02
CA VAL A 444 2.38 -22.31 -19.11
C VAL A 444 3.28 -22.17 -20.33
N VAL A 445 3.63 -20.94 -20.74
CA VAL A 445 4.57 -20.68 -21.86
C VAL A 445 5.93 -21.33 -21.60
N ILE A 446 6.51 -21.16 -20.39
CA ILE A 446 7.81 -21.77 -20.01
C ILE A 446 7.73 -23.30 -20.07
N THR A 447 6.64 -23.89 -19.60
CA THR A 447 6.41 -25.34 -19.65
C THR A 447 6.28 -25.80 -21.09
N GLY A 448 5.55 -25.09 -21.94
CA GLY A 448 5.43 -25.37 -23.37
C GLY A 448 6.77 -25.29 -24.11
N LEU A 449 7.61 -24.28 -23.79
CA LEU A 449 8.98 -24.18 -24.29
C LEU A 449 9.85 -25.40 -23.89
N ASN A 450 9.64 -25.93 -22.69
CA ASN A 450 10.38 -27.09 -22.19
C ASN A 450 9.93 -28.41 -22.85
N THR A 451 8.65 -28.50 -23.23
CA THR A 451 8.06 -29.68 -23.89
C THR A 451 8.08 -29.59 -25.40
N ASN A 452 8.76 -28.57 -25.96
CA ASN A 452 8.81 -28.28 -27.40
C ASN A 452 7.44 -28.14 -28.07
N LEU A 453 6.50 -27.46 -27.38
CA LEU A 453 5.21 -27.09 -27.96
C LEU A 453 5.42 -26.18 -29.17
N SER A 454 4.48 -26.20 -30.11
CA SER A 454 4.54 -25.36 -31.32
C SER A 454 4.45 -23.85 -31.00
N ALA A 455 5.13 -23.04 -31.80
CA ALA A 455 5.30 -21.61 -31.54
C ALA A 455 3.96 -20.83 -31.62
N ASP A 456 2.99 -21.27 -32.42
CA ASP A 456 1.65 -20.68 -32.55
C ASP A 456 0.87 -20.76 -31.23
N LEU A 457 0.87 -21.90 -30.56
CA LEU A 457 0.22 -22.06 -29.25
C LEU A 457 0.91 -21.23 -28.17
N LEU A 458 2.26 -21.21 -28.18
CA LEU A 458 3.03 -20.39 -27.23
C LEU A 458 2.78 -18.89 -27.43
N ALA A 459 2.64 -18.43 -28.68
CA ALA A 459 2.34 -17.04 -28.98
C ALA A 459 0.95 -16.62 -28.50
N GLU A 460 -0.04 -17.53 -28.57
CA GLU A 460 -1.38 -17.25 -28.05
C GLU A 460 -1.40 -17.14 -26.53
N ASP A 461 -0.73 -18.08 -25.82
CA ASP A 461 -0.59 -18.01 -24.37
C ASP A 461 0.17 -16.73 -23.94
N LEU A 462 1.19 -16.32 -24.70
CA LEU A 462 1.97 -15.12 -24.40
C LEU A 462 1.16 -13.82 -24.55
N LYS A 463 0.16 -13.78 -25.44
CA LYS A 463 -0.76 -12.64 -25.56
C LYS A 463 -1.55 -12.43 -24.26
N SER A 464 -1.98 -13.52 -23.59
CA SER A 464 -2.65 -13.44 -22.30
C SER A 464 -1.77 -12.77 -21.25
N VAL A 465 -0.47 -13.13 -21.20
CA VAL A 465 0.49 -12.48 -20.29
C VAL A 465 0.60 -10.98 -20.54
N ILE A 466 0.70 -10.58 -21.81
CA ILE A 466 0.79 -9.17 -22.22
C ILE A 466 -0.50 -8.41 -21.84
N ASP A 467 -1.66 -9.02 -22.05
CA ASP A 467 -2.95 -8.40 -21.74
C ASP A 467 -3.13 -8.24 -20.24
N ASP A 468 -2.77 -9.23 -19.42
CA ASP A 468 -2.81 -9.12 -17.95
C ASP A 468 -1.95 -7.98 -17.42
N LEU A 469 -0.70 -7.84 -17.87
CA LEU A 469 0.14 -6.71 -17.49
C LEU A 469 -0.42 -5.37 -18.00
N SER A 470 -1.00 -5.36 -19.18
CA SER A 470 -1.58 -4.15 -19.79
C SER A 470 -2.82 -3.67 -19.03
N THR A 471 -3.56 -4.55 -18.34
CA THR A 471 -4.69 -4.16 -17.48
C THR A 471 -4.26 -3.29 -16.29
N ILE A 472 -3.03 -3.40 -15.83
CA ILE A 472 -2.51 -2.62 -14.71
C ILE A 472 -2.40 -1.14 -15.09
N SER A 473 -1.79 -0.84 -16.22
CA SER A 473 -1.60 0.53 -16.73
C SER A 473 -2.81 1.08 -17.48
N GLY A 474 -3.82 0.23 -17.79
CA GLY A 474 -4.97 0.62 -18.59
C GLY A 474 -4.66 0.71 -20.10
N GLN A 475 -3.55 0.12 -20.56
CA GLN A 475 -3.15 0.07 -21.97
C GLN A 475 -3.75 -1.12 -22.73
N SER A 476 -4.58 -1.94 -22.07
CA SER A 476 -5.32 -3.02 -22.72
C SER A 476 -6.29 -2.44 -23.77
N ARG A 477 -6.57 -3.21 -24.84
CA ARG A 477 -7.48 -2.79 -25.92
C ARG A 477 -8.86 -2.40 -25.42
N ILE A 478 -9.31 -2.96 -24.31
CA ILE A 478 -10.60 -2.66 -23.67
C ILE A 478 -10.38 -2.75 -22.15
N THR A 479 -10.26 -1.59 -21.49
CA THR A 479 -10.39 -1.57 -20.02
C THR A 479 -11.89 -1.59 -19.71
N PRO A 480 -12.42 -2.60 -18.98
CA PRO A 480 -13.84 -2.67 -18.67
C PRO A 480 -14.33 -1.39 -17.97
N GLN A 481 -15.43 -0.83 -18.43
CA GLN A 481 -16.03 0.39 -17.84
C GLN A 481 -16.33 0.19 -16.34
N GLU A 482 -16.69 -1.02 -15.94
CA GLU A 482 -16.90 -1.38 -14.53
C GLU A 482 -15.63 -1.21 -13.70
N THR A 483 -14.47 -1.62 -14.23
CA THR A 483 -13.17 -1.42 -13.55
C THR A 483 -12.86 0.06 -13.37
N LEU A 484 -13.06 0.87 -14.40
CA LEU A 484 -12.86 2.32 -14.33
C LEU A 484 -13.83 2.95 -13.31
N ASN A 485 -15.10 2.60 -13.36
CA ASN A 485 -16.10 3.10 -12.43
C ASN A 485 -15.74 2.75 -10.98
N ASN A 486 -15.30 1.52 -10.73
CA ASN A 486 -14.90 1.09 -9.38
C ASN A 486 -13.68 1.90 -8.86
N ILE A 487 -12.64 2.05 -9.68
CA ILE A 487 -11.45 2.82 -9.29
C ILE A 487 -11.83 4.27 -8.96
N PHE A 488 -12.57 4.94 -9.84
CA PHE A 488 -12.87 6.37 -9.69
C PHE A 488 -13.98 6.66 -8.67
N SER A 489 -14.86 5.71 -8.34
CA SER A 489 -15.90 5.90 -7.32
C SER A 489 -15.35 6.14 -5.91
N HIS A 490 -14.12 5.73 -5.63
CA HIS A 490 -13.46 5.95 -4.33
C HIS A 490 -12.78 7.31 -4.20
N PHE A 491 -12.80 8.12 -5.26
CA PHE A 491 -12.23 9.46 -5.22
C PHE A 491 -13.22 10.49 -4.64
N CYS A 492 -12.68 11.58 -4.12
CA CYS A 492 -13.51 12.73 -3.75
C CYS A 492 -14.04 13.46 -4.99
N ILE A 493 -15.23 14.07 -4.87
CA ILE A 493 -15.74 15.00 -5.87
C ILE A 493 -14.77 16.19 -5.97
N GLY A 494 -14.45 16.64 -7.18
CA GLY A 494 -13.50 17.72 -7.41
C GLY A 494 -12.07 17.25 -7.71
N LYS A 495 -11.86 15.92 -7.79
CA LYS A 495 -10.57 15.30 -8.10
C LYS A 495 -10.63 14.27 -9.22
#